data_d6ecc914b695c239ceb07fe3ff3cbed8
#
_entry.id   d6ecc914b695c239ceb07fe3ff3cbed8
#
_cell.length_a   1.000
_cell.length_b   1.000
_cell.length_c   1.000
_cell.angle_alpha   90.00
_cell.angle_beta   90.00
_cell.angle_gamma   90.00
#
_symmetry.space_group_name_H-M   'P 1'
#
loop_
_entity.id
_entity.type
_entity.pdbx_description
1 polymer ?
#
loop_
_entity_poly.entity_id
_entity_poly.type
_entity_poly.pdbx_seq_one_letter_code
_entity_poly.pdbx_strand_id
1 'polypeptide(L)'
;MKYCSSCGASVSHITPEGDNRPRYVCDACATIHYQNPRIIAGCIAEWQDKILLCRRAIEPRHGLWTLPAGFMENRETTLQGAMREAMEEANARVINTSLFCTFSIPHISQVYMMYRGELLQGYASP
;
A
#
# COMPACT_ATOMS: atom_id res chain seq x y z
N MET A 1 -9.95 -15.43 -4.35
CA MET A 1 -8.96 -16.52 -4.58
C MET A 1 -9.67 -17.71 -5.20
N LYS A 2 -9.11 -18.27 -6.25
CA LYS A 2 -9.70 -19.43 -6.92
C LYS A 2 -8.92 -20.72 -6.68
N TYR A 3 -7.62 -20.60 -6.53
CA TYR A 3 -6.70 -21.74 -6.44
C TYR A 3 -5.74 -21.59 -5.26
N CYS A 4 -5.35 -22.72 -4.71
CA CYS A 4 -4.39 -22.78 -3.62
C CYS A 4 -2.98 -22.43 -4.12
N SER A 5 -2.33 -21.48 -3.45
CA SER A 5 -0.96 -21.08 -3.79
C SER A 5 0.09 -22.13 -3.41
N SER A 6 -0.28 -23.12 -2.59
CA SER A 6 0.63 -24.19 -2.16
C SER A 6 0.61 -25.39 -3.11
N CYS A 7 -0.56 -25.81 -3.62
CA CYS A 7 -0.68 -27.03 -4.42
C CYS A 7 -1.43 -26.88 -5.75
N GLY A 8 -2.02 -25.71 -6.00
CA GLY A 8 -2.72 -25.44 -7.25
C GLY A 8 -4.16 -25.97 -7.32
N ALA A 9 -4.65 -26.68 -6.31
CA ALA A 9 -6.01 -27.19 -6.30
C ALA A 9 -7.02 -26.07 -6.03
N SER A 10 -8.31 -26.33 -6.23
CA SER A 10 -9.35 -25.37 -5.93
C SER A 10 -9.46 -25.11 -4.43
N VAL A 11 -10.01 -23.94 -4.08
CA VAL A 11 -10.25 -23.56 -2.69
C VAL A 11 -11.75 -23.34 -2.46
N SER A 12 -12.19 -23.52 -1.21
CA SER A 12 -13.54 -23.23 -0.75
C SER A 12 -13.51 -22.12 0.29
N HIS A 13 -14.49 -21.24 0.25
CA HIS A 13 -14.61 -20.14 1.21
C HIS A 13 -15.49 -20.59 2.37
N ILE A 14 -14.86 -21.13 3.40
CA ILE A 14 -15.52 -21.73 4.56
C ILE A 14 -14.85 -21.30 5.87
N THR A 15 -15.59 -21.43 6.98
CA THR A 15 -15.05 -21.16 8.31
C THR A 15 -14.32 -22.39 8.82
N PRO A 16 -12.98 -22.33 8.99
CA PRO A 16 -12.23 -23.47 9.53
C PRO A 16 -12.60 -23.77 10.97
N GLU A 17 -12.35 -25.02 11.40
CA GLU A 17 -12.56 -25.40 12.78
C GLU A 17 -11.74 -24.49 13.71
N GLY A 18 -12.41 -23.97 14.75
CA GLY A 18 -11.78 -23.08 15.72
C GLY A 18 -11.69 -21.61 15.27
N ASP A 19 -12.11 -21.29 14.07
CA ASP A 19 -12.13 -19.91 13.58
C ASP A 19 -13.55 -19.32 13.68
N ASN A 20 -13.65 -18.02 13.53
CA ASN A 20 -14.94 -17.29 13.61
C ASN A 20 -15.32 -16.60 12.29
N ARG A 21 -14.52 -16.77 11.23
CA ARG A 21 -14.74 -16.12 9.93
C ARG A 21 -14.45 -17.09 8.79
N PRO A 22 -15.10 -16.92 7.64
CA PRO A 22 -14.74 -17.66 6.44
C PRO A 22 -13.30 -17.34 5.99
N ARG A 23 -12.60 -18.39 5.58
CA ARG A 23 -11.27 -18.30 4.98
C ARG A 23 -11.27 -19.10 3.69
N TYR A 24 -10.26 -18.93 2.87
CA TYR A 24 -10.06 -19.79 1.72
C TYR A 24 -9.28 -21.02 2.15
N VAL A 25 -9.92 -22.19 2.07
CA VAL A 25 -9.34 -23.46 2.49
C VAL A 25 -9.16 -24.34 1.26
N CYS A 26 -7.98 -24.90 1.09
CA CYS A 26 -7.71 -25.78 -0.03
C CYS A 26 -8.49 -27.10 0.10
N ASP A 27 -9.17 -27.47 -0.99
CA ASP A 27 -9.94 -28.72 -1.01
C ASP A 27 -9.08 -29.97 -1.00
N ALA A 28 -7.79 -29.85 -1.41
CA ALA A 28 -6.88 -30.99 -1.51
C ALA A 28 -5.88 -31.05 -0.35
N CYS A 29 -5.12 -29.98 -0.05
CA CYS A 29 -4.07 -29.99 0.96
C CYS A 29 -4.49 -29.37 2.29
N ALA A 30 -5.72 -28.88 2.40
CA ALA A 30 -6.30 -28.29 3.61
C ALA A 30 -5.58 -27.02 4.11
N THR A 31 -4.69 -26.44 3.33
CA THR A 31 -4.04 -25.17 3.67
C THR A 31 -5.09 -24.08 3.83
N ILE A 32 -5.02 -23.33 4.93
CA ILE A 32 -5.89 -22.20 5.20
C ILE A 32 -5.16 -20.93 4.73
N HIS A 33 -5.81 -20.18 3.84
CA HIS A 33 -5.27 -18.94 3.31
C HIS A 33 -5.95 -17.74 3.99
N TYR A 34 -5.15 -16.98 4.73
CA TYR A 34 -5.62 -15.77 5.39
C TYR A 34 -5.38 -14.57 4.47
N GLN A 35 -6.42 -13.77 4.29
CA GLN A 35 -6.31 -12.52 3.53
C GLN A 35 -6.46 -11.36 4.48
N ASN A 36 -5.47 -10.49 4.50
CA ASN A 36 -5.42 -9.31 5.34
C ASN A 36 -5.46 -8.03 4.49
N PRO A 37 -5.85 -6.91 5.08
CA PRO A 37 -5.75 -5.62 4.38
C PRO A 37 -4.33 -5.35 3.89
N ARG A 38 -4.23 -4.69 2.75
CA ARG A 38 -2.95 -4.26 2.19
C ARG A 38 -2.58 -2.90 2.78
N ILE A 39 -1.28 -2.71 3.01
CA ILE A 39 -0.74 -1.46 3.52
C ILE A 39 -0.25 -0.64 2.34
N ILE A 40 -0.70 0.62 2.28
CA ILE A 40 -0.20 1.61 1.33
C ILE A 40 0.59 2.61 2.14
N ALA A 41 1.83 2.84 1.72
CA ALA A 41 2.71 3.82 2.34
C ALA A 41 2.89 5.00 1.39
N GLY A 42 2.77 6.19 1.92
CA GLY A 42 2.91 7.40 1.14
C GLY A 42 3.42 8.57 1.94
N CYS A 43 3.62 9.69 1.27
CA CYS A 43 4.16 10.86 1.92
C CYS A 43 3.45 12.16 1.52
N ILE A 44 3.50 13.10 2.46
CA ILE A 44 3.14 14.50 2.28
C ILE A 44 4.47 15.25 2.32
N ALA A 45 5.02 15.57 1.15
CA ALA A 45 6.29 16.25 1.02
C ALA A 45 6.05 17.74 0.82
N GLU A 46 6.53 18.54 1.76
CA GLU A 46 6.34 19.98 1.77
C GLU A 46 7.59 20.71 1.28
N TRP A 47 7.37 21.77 0.54
CA TRP A 47 8.40 22.73 0.18
C TRP A 47 7.81 24.13 0.26
N GLN A 48 8.31 24.93 1.20
CA GLN A 48 7.71 26.23 1.53
C GLN A 48 6.24 26.03 1.94
N ASP A 49 5.30 26.64 1.24
CA ASP A 49 3.86 26.52 1.49
C ASP A 49 3.15 25.56 0.52
N LYS A 50 3.91 24.71 -0.16
CA LYS A 50 3.41 23.80 -1.20
C LYS A 50 3.59 22.34 -0.81
N ILE A 51 2.80 21.49 -1.41
CA ILE A 51 2.84 20.04 -1.24
C ILE A 51 3.07 19.39 -2.60
N LEU A 52 3.96 18.39 -2.62
CA LEU A 52 4.22 17.60 -3.82
C LEU A 52 3.01 16.74 -4.17
N LEU A 53 2.53 16.88 -5.38
CA LEU A 53 1.51 16.02 -5.96
C LEU A 53 2.04 15.38 -7.23
N CYS A 54 1.60 14.15 -7.48
CA CYS A 54 1.91 13.40 -8.68
C CYS A 54 0.66 13.24 -9.53
N ARG A 55 0.80 13.37 -10.85
CA ARG A 55 -0.29 13.13 -11.78
C ARG A 55 -0.25 11.67 -12.23
N ARG A 56 -1.37 10.97 -12.07
CA ARG A 56 -1.44 9.57 -12.46
C ARG A 56 -1.29 9.41 -13.97
N ALA A 57 -0.39 8.50 -14.37
CA ALA A 57 -0.11 8.19 -15.76
C ALA A 57 -0.85 6.94 -16.26
N ILE A 58 -1.50 6.20 -15.35
CA ILE A 58 -2.19 4.94 -15.67
C ILE A 58 -3.59 4.91 -15.04
N GLU A 59 -4.44 4.03 -15.57
CA GLU A 59 -5.75 3.74 -14.98
C GLU A 59 -5.58 2.96 -13.64
N PRO A 60 -6.51 3.06 -12.68
CA PRO A 60 -7.67 3.95 -12.71
C PRO A 60 -7.28 5.40 -12.42
N ARG A 61 -8.19 6.32 -12.73
CA ARG A 61 -8.01 7.75 -12.46
C ARG A 61 -6.82 8.39 -13.18
N HIS A 62 -6.56 7.95 -14.42
CA HIS A 62 -5.52 8.56 -15.27
C HIS A 62 -5.71 10.08 -15.35
N GLY A 63 -4.61 10.81 -15.20
CA GLY A 63 -4.61 12.27 -15.26
C GLY A 63 -5.01 12.99 -13.98
N LEU A 64 -5.47 12.29 -12.95
CA LEU A 64 -5.81 12.90 -11.67
C LEU A 64 -4.55 13.03 -10.79
N TRP A 65 -4.57 14.05 -9.94
CA TRP A 65 -3.47 14.33 -9.02
C TRP A 65 -3.63 13.55 -7.72
N THR A 66 -2.50 13.08 -7.17
CA THR A 66 -2.47 12.32 -5.93
C THR A 66 -1.15 12.57 -5.19
N LEU A 67 -1.15 12.27 -3.90
CA LEU A 67 0.08 12.20 -3.13
C LEU A 67 0.90 10.98 -3.58
N PRO A 68 2.25 11.04 -3.53
CA PRO A 68 3.06 9.85 -3.77
C PRO A 68 2.72 8.77 -2.76
N ALA A 69 2.27 7.62 -3.23
CA ALA A 69 1.90 6.49 -2.39
C ALA A 69 1.80 5.23 -3.22
N GLY A 70 2.03 4.07 -2.60
CA GLY A 70 1.87 2.79 -3.25
C GLY A 70 1.91 1.65 -2.25
N PHE A 71 1.71 0.44 -2.74
CA PHE A 71 1.73 -0.76 -1.90
C PHE A 71 3.10 -0.97 -1.29
N MET A 72 3.08 -1.21 0.02
CA MET A 72 4.29 -1.56 0.76
C MET A 72 4.85 -2.89 0.23
N GLU A 73 6.16 -2.94 0.09
CA GLU A 73 6.87 -4.15 -0.32
C GLU A 73 7.28 -4.97 0.89
N ASN A 74 7.54 -6.27 0.67
CA ASN A 74 8.10 -7.12 1.71
C ASN A 74 9.47 -6.61 2.15
N ARG A 75 9.78 -6.79 3.43
CA ARG A 75 11.08 -6.47 4.04
C ARG A 75 11.44 -4.99 4.09
N GLU A 76 10.48 -4.11 3.88
CA GLU A 76 10.67 -2.69 4.13
C GLU A 76 9.80 -2.22 5.29
N THR A 77 10.23 -1.16 5.97
CA THR A 77 9.38 -0.46 6.93
C THR A 77 8.37 0.41 6.18
N THR A 78 7.32 0.84 6.87
CA THR A 78 6.34 1.75 6.27
C THR A 78 7.00 3.05 5.82
N LEU A 79 7.96 3.58 6.58
CA LEU A 79 8.71 4.77 6.19
C LEU A 79 9.56 4.52 4.95
N GLN A 80 10.27 3.40 4.88
CA GLN A 80 11.05 3.03 3.71
C GLN A 80 10.16 2.92 2.47
N GLY A 81 8.98 2.32 2.60
CA GLY A 81 8.01 2.23 1.52
C GLY A 81 7.54 3.59 1.03
N ALA A 82 7.20 4.49 1.96
CA ALA A 82 6.79 5.85 1.62
C ALA A 82 7.89 6.61 0.87
N MET A 83 9.13 6.50 1.33
CA MET A 83 10.27 7.17 0.70
C MET A 83 10.59 6.57 -0.68
N ARG A 84 10.50 5.25 -0.80
CA ARG A 84 10.68 4.57 -2.09
C ARG A 84 9.63 5.03 -3.10
N GLU A 85 8.38 5.11 -2.71
CA GLU A 85 7.30 5.56 -3.60
C GLU A 85 7.50 7.01 -4.05
N ALA A 86 7.94 7.90 -3.16
CA ALA A 86 8.26 9.27 -3.53
C ALA A 86 9.38 9.33 -4.56
N MET A 87 10.40 8.50 -4.41
CA MET A 87 11.52 8.43 -5.35
C MET A 87 11.07 7.85 -6.70
N GLU A 88 10.30 6.77 -6.69
CA GLU A 88 9.84 6.12 -7.92
C GLU A 88 8.87 7.00 -8.71
N GLU A 89 7.93 7.64 -8.03
CA GLU A 89 6.86 8.39 -8.70
C GLU A 89 7.25 9.81 -9.09
N ALA A 90 8.17 10.44 -8.33
CA ALA A 90 8.47 11.86 -8.54
C ALA A 90 9.97 12.18 -8.46
N ASN A 91 10.84 11.16 -8.36
CA ASN A 91 12.27 11.36 -8.13
C ASN A 91 12.52 12.34 -6.97
N ALA A 92 11.69 12.25 -5.93
CA ALA A 92 11.68 13.17 -4.81
C ALA A 92 12.38 12.55 -3.60
N ARG A 93 13.24 13.32 -2.98
CA ARG A 93 13.90 12.97 -1.73
C ARG A 93 13.26 13.78 -0.61
N VAL A 94 12.77 13.09 0.42
CA VAL A 94 12.04 13.68 1.54
C VAL A 94 12.83 13.47 2.83
N ILE A 95 13.00 14.52 3.61
CA ILE A 95 13.77 14.52 4.85
C ILE A 95 12.92 14.98 6.03
N ASN A 96 13.42 14.80 7.25
CA ASN A 96 12.77 15.22 8.50
C ASN A 96 11.36 14.65 8.61
N THR A 97 11.23 13.34 8.37
CA THR A 97 9.95 12.66 8.26
C THR A 97 9.40 12.21 9.61
N SER A 98 8.09 12.26 9.73
CA SER A 98 7.36 11.68 10.85
C SER A 98 6.02 11.14 10.36
N LEU A 99 5.47 10.16 11.09
CA LEU A 99 4.15 9.65 10.77
C LEU A 99 3.10 10.75 11.01
N PHE A 100 2.37 11.09 9.97
CA PHE A 100 1.34 12.12 10.03
C PHE A 100 -0.01 11.55 10.39
N CYS A 101 -0.44 10.52 9.68
CA CYS A 101 -1.73 9.87 9.93
C CYS A 101 -1.78 8.46 9.38
N THR A 102 -2.71 7.68 9.91
CA THR A 102 -3.15 6.41 9.35
C THR A 102 -4.64 6.50 9.12
N PHE A 103 -5.13 5.85 8.06
CA PHE A 103 -6.56 5.74 7.85
C PHE A 103 -6.89 4.46 7.09
N SER A 104 -8.10 3.97 7.28
CA SER A 104 -8.55 2.73 6.69
C SER A 104 -9.62 2.98 5.64
N ILE A 105 -9.60 2.18 4.59
CA ILE A 105 -10.66 2.11 3.59
C ILE A 105 -11.18 0.67 3.59
N PRO A 106 -12.13 0.36 4.49
CA PRO A 106 -12.54 -1.03 4.72
C PRO A 106 -13.15 -1.73 3.51
N HIS A 107 -13.89 -1.01 2.67
CA HIS A 107 -14.59 -1.63 1.54
C HIS A 107 -13.64 -2.13 0.44
N ILE A 108 -12.38 -1.68 0.43
CA ILE A 108 -11.33 -2.20 -0.47
C ILE A 108 -10.19 -2.85 0.28
N SER A 109 -10.35 -3.06 1.60
CA SER A 109 -9.36 -3.72 2.45
C SER A 109 -7.96 -3.09 2.35
N GLN A 110 -7.88 -1.79 2.58
CA GLN A 110 -6.63 -1.04 2.55
C GLN A 110 -6.46 -0.21 3.80
N VAL A 111 -5.19 -0.09 4.24
CA VAL A 111 -4.76 0.78 5.33
C VAL A 111 -3.66 1.68 4.81
N TYR A 112 -3.82 2.97 4.99
CA TYR A 112 -2.84 3.98 4.58
C TYR A 112 -1.99 4.42 5.75
N MET A 113 -0.67 4.49 5.52
CA MET A 113 0.32 5.04 6.44
C MET A 113 0.97 6.24 5.74
N MET A 114 0.61 7.46 6.17
CA MET A 114 1.09 8.68 5.52
C MET A 114 2.14 9.37 6.38
N TYR A 115 3.31 9.55 5.82
CA TYR A 115 4.42 10.27 6.43
C TYR A 115 4.48 11.71 5.91
N ARG A 116 4.83 12.64 6.78
CA ARG A 116 5.01 14.04 6.43
C ARG A 116 6.48 14.41 6.59
N GLY A 117 7.00 15.16 5.64
CA GLY A 117 8.37 15.61 5.68
C GLY A 117 8.62 16.77 4.73
N GLU A 118 9.88 17.14 4.60
CA GLU A 118 10.33 18.24 3.77
C GLU A 118 10.94 17.72 2.48
N LEU A 119 10.53 18.28 1.36
CA LEU A 119 11.12 17.99 0.05
C LEU A 119 12.52 18.60 -0.02
N LEU A 120 13.53 17.74 -0.17
CA LEU A 120 14.90 18.21 -0.29
C LEU A 120 15.09 18.95 -1.61
N GLN A 121 15.67 20.14 -1.56
CA GLN A 121 15.93 21.02 -2.71
C GLN A 121 14.67 21.62 -3.37
N GLY A 122 13.50 21.35 -2.84
CA GLY A 122 12.25 21.94 -3.34
C GLY A 122 11.86 21.57 -4.75
N TYR A 123 12.43 20.49 -5.31
CA TYR A 123 12.19 20.08 -6.68
C TYR A 123 12.07 18.55 -6.78
N ALA A 124 11.10 18.12 -7.58
CA ALA A 124 10.91 16.72 -7.91
C ALA A 124 10.59 16.60 -9.39
N SER A 125 11.11 15.56 -10.00
CA SER A 125 10.98 15.31 -11.44
C SER A 125 10.48 13.90 -11.67
N PRO A 126 9.58 13.69 -12.63
CA PRO A 126 9.11 12.34 -12.97
C PRO A 126 10.23 11.44 -13.49
#